data_f2d4047aa51781eec1855a0b7b0e4e1f
#
_entry.id   f2d4047aa51781eec1855a0b7b0e4e1f
#
_cell.length_a   1.000
_cell.length_b   1.000
_cell.length_c   1.000
_cell.angle_alpha   90.00
_cell.angle_beta   90.00
_cell.angle_gamma   90.00
#
_symmetry.space_group_name_H-M   'P 1'
#
loop_
_entity.id
_entity.type
_entity.pdbx_description
1 polymer ?
#
loop_
_entity_poly.entity_id
_entity_poly.type
_entity_poly.pdbx_seq_one_letter_code
_entity_poly.pdbx_strand_id
1 'polypeptide(L)'
;MEKAKMKKIGTIVLDVVLYTFLAVALLAVLLTVFSKKDADGAAEIFGYQMRVVTSDSMGPSQHTDVSTYSIKSIPVRSLVFVKLMPEDPAEADQWYGSLREGDVLTFRYVYTTQVTITHRITKITEQKTGGYLIELAGDNKNSETGQLVQVIDTAVPNNPNHVIGKVTGQAYLLGAIVSLLMQPAGTVLLIILPCAIIILLEVIKVLKTLTEEKKEQQRQQQEEKDNELEELRRKLAELEGREKAADHTESKEEEK
;
A
#
# COMPACT_ATOMS: atom_id res chain seq x y z
N MET A 1 -3.75 14.39 35.12
CA MET A 1 -3.82 12.94 34.80
C MET A 1 -4.40 12.66 33.41
N GLU A 2 -5.45 13.32 32.98
CA GLU A 2 -6.13 13.10 31.69
C GLU A 2 -5.27 13.42 30.45
N LYS A 3 -4.56 14.56 30.45
CA LYS A 3 -3.65 14.94 29.36
C LYS A 3 -2.49 13.97 29.13
N ALA A 4 -1.98 13.34 30.17
CA ALA A 4 -0.91 12.33 30.05
C ALA A 4 -1.44 11.01 29.46
N LYS A 5 -2.65 10.60 29.86
CA LYS A 5 -3.35 9.45 29.27
C LYS A 5 -3.66 9.66 27.78
N MET A 6 -4.15 10.84 27.40
CA MET A 6 -4.42 11.17 26.00
C MET A 6 -3.14 11.18 25.14
N LYS A 7 -2.01 11.71 25.65
CA LYS A 7 -0.72 11.64 24.94
C LYS A 7 -0.27 10.20 24.73
N LYS A 8 -0.38 9.34 25.73
CA LYS A 8 -0.01 7.92 25.64
C LYS A 8 -0.87 7.15 24.63
N ILE A 9 -2.19 7.40 24.62
CA ILE A 9 -3.10 6.82 23.64
C ILE A 9 -2.73 7.30 22.22
N GLY A 10 -2.48 8.60 22.04
CA GLY A 10 -2.08 9.15 20.74
C GLY A 10 -0.80 8.52 20.19
N THR A 11 0.21 8.27 21.05
CA THR A 11 1.44 7.59 20.65
C THR A 11 1.18 6.15 20.22
N ILE A 12 0.39 5.40 21.00
CA ILE A 12 0.04 4.01 20.68
C ILE A 12 -0.72 3.93 19.33
N VAL A 13 -1.67 4.83 19.11
CA VAL A 13 -2.41 4.88 17.84
C VAL A 13 -1.48 5.17 16.67
N LEU A 14 -0.55 6.12 16.83
CA LEU A 14 0.43 6.44 15.79
C LEU A 14 1.33 5.24 15.49
N ASP A 15 1.84 4.55 16.52
CA ASP A 15 2.69 3.38 16.37
C ASP A 15 1.92 2.25 15.65
N VAL A 16 0.66 2.00 16.00
CA VAL A 16 -0.20 1.00 15.33
C VAL A 16 -0.39 1.34 13.86
N VAL A 17 -0.70 2.60 13.54
CA VAL A 17 -0.87 3.06 12.14
C VAL A 17 0.43 2.88 11.36
N LEU A 18 1.58 3.24 11.95
CA LEU A 18 2.89 3.09 11.33
C LEU A 18 3.21 1.62 11.01
N TYR A 19 3.10 0.74 12.01
CA TYR A 19 3.41 -0.68 11.80
C TYR A 19 2.44 -1.35 10.83
N THR A 20 1.17 -0.97 10.84
CA THR A 20 0.18 -1.45 9.86
C THR A 20 0.57 -1.00 8.44
N PHE A 21 0.95 0.26 8.28
CA PHE A 21 1.41 0.79 6.99
C PHE A 21 2.66 0.05 6.49
N LEU A 22 3.66 -0.14 7.35
CA LEU A 22 4.88 -0.89 7.02
C LEU A 22 4.59 -2.35 6.64
N ALA A 23 3.70 -3.01 7.37
CA ALA A 23 3.30 -4.39 7.08
C ALA A 23 2.60 -4.50 5.71
N VAL A 24 1.69 -3.56 5.40
CA VAL A 24 1.01 -3.50 4.10
C VAL A 24 2.00 -3.19 2.97
N ALA A 25 2.92 -2.26 3.18
CA ALA A 25 3.95 -1.93 2.20
C ALA A 25 4.88 -3.12 1.93
N LEU A 26 5.31 -3.82 2.98
CA LEU A 26 6.12 -5.03 2.85
C LEU A 26 5.37 -6.14 2.10
N LEU A 27 4.10 -6.36 2.44
CA LEU A 27 3.26 -7.33 1.74
C LEU A 27 3.12 -6.98 0.26
N ALA A 28 2.92 -5.72 -0.09
CA ALA A 28 2.82 -5.26 -1.48
C ALA A 28 4.13 -5.50 -2.25
N VAL A 29 5.29 -5.24 -1.63
CA VAL A 29 6.60 -5.55 -2.21
C VAL A 29 6.77 -7.05 -2.42
N LEU A 30 6.46 -7.87 -1.43
CA LEU A 30 6.54 -9.34 -1.55
C LEU A 30 5.64 -9.85 -2.69
N LEU A 31 4.38 -9.40 -2.75
CA LEU A 31 3.46 -9.77 -3.82
C LEU A 31 4.00 -9.36 -5.20
N THR A 32 4.63 -8.18 -5.31
CA THR A 32 5.22 -7.71 -6.59
C THR A 32 6.45 -8.52 -7.00
N VAL A 33 7.30 -8.90 -6.03
CA VAL A 33 8.53 -9.67 -6.29
C VAL A 33 8.21 -11.13 -6.66
N PHE A 34 7.22 -11.72 -5.98
CA PHE A 34 6.86 -13.13 -6.19
C PHE A 34 5.75 -13.35 -7.23
N SER A 35 5.16 -12.28 -7.78
CA SER A 35 4.20 -12.42 -8.87
C SER A 35 4.89 -12.78 -10.18
N LYS A 36 4.30 -13.72 -10.93
CA LYS A 36 4.64 -13.88 -12.34
C LYS A 36 4.17 -12.64 -13.10
N LYS A 37 4.90 -12.26 -14.13
CA LYS A 37 4.50 -11.15 -15.00
C LYS A 37 4.24 -11.70 -16.39
N ASP A 38 3.12 -11.30 -16.99
CA ASP A 38 2.86 -11.59 -18.39
C ASP A 38 3.69 -10.69 -19.33
N ALA A 39 3.54 -10.88 -20.64
CA ALA A 39 4.27 -10.09 -21.64
C ALA A 39 3.96 -8.58 -21.59
N ASP A 40 2.81 -8.18 -21.02
CA ASP A 40 2.43 -6.77 -20.81
C ASP A 40 2.91 -6.23 -19.46
N GLY A 41 3.63 -7.04 -18.66
CA GLY A 41 4.12 -6.68 -17.35
C GLY A 41 3.04 -6.73 -16.26
N ALA A 42 1.83 -7.23 -16.55
CA ALA A 42 0.79 -7.40 -15.55
C ALA A 42 1.13 -8.53 -14.59
N ALA A 43 1.01 -8.24 -13.29
CA ALA A 43 1.29 -9.21 -12.23
C ALA A 43 0.19 -10.26 -12.14
N GLU A 44 0.60 -11.53 -12.13
CA GLU A 44 -0.27 -12.67 -11.88
C GLU A 44 -0.12 -13.12 -10.43
N ILE A 45 -1.24 -13.22 -9.72
CA ILE A 45 -1.31 -13.65 -8.34
C ILE A 45 -2.43 -14.69 -8.22
N PHE A 46 -2.09 -15.93 -7.89
CA PHE A 46 -3.05 -17.03 -7.70
C PHE A 46 -4.02 -17.26 -8.88
N GLY A 47 -3.54 -17.12 -10.11
CA GLY A 47 -4.36 -17.30 -11.32
C GLY A 47 -5.26 -16.10 -11.64
N TYR A 48 -5.00 -14.95 -11.02
CA TYR A 48 -5.68 -13.69 -11.31
C TYR A 48 -4.69 -12.61 -11.75
N GLN A 49 -5.13 -11.77 -12.67
CA GLN A 49 -4.48 -10.51 -12.99
C GLN A 49 -5.37 -9.35 -12.55
N MET A 50 -4.74 -8.30 -12.04
CA MET A 50 -5.39 -7.05 -11.70
C MET A 50 -5.01 -5.98 -12.72
N ARG A 51 -6.01 -5.37 -13.37
CA ARG A 51 -5.77 -4.36 -14.41
C ARG A 51 -6.61 -3.11 -14.14
N VAL A 52 -6.01 -1.93 -14.34
CA VAL A 52 -6.72 -0.65 -14.25
C VAL A 52 -7.31 -0.32 -15.60
N VAL A 53 -8.60 -0.02 -15.64
CA VAL A 53 -9.30 0.39 -16.85
C VAL A 53 -8.92 1.83 -17.21
N THR A 54 -8.42 2.03 -18.43
CA THR A 54 -7.92 3.33 -18.92
C THR A 54 -8.82 3.99 -19.96
N SER A 55 -9.76 3.25 -20.55
CA SER A 55 -10.72 3.75 -21.56
C SER A 55 -12.15 3.64 -21.06
N ASP A 56 -13.05 4.44 -21.64
CA ASP A 56 -14.46 4.45 -21.29
C ASP A 56 -15.31 3.45 -22.11
N SER A 57 -14.68 2.54 -22.85
CA SER A 57 -15.39 1.60 -23.73
C SER A 57 -16.35 0.68 -22.99
N MET A 58 -16.11 0.40 -21.70
CA MET A 58 -16.97 -0.38 -20.82
C MET A 58 -17.71 0.48 -19.78
N GLY A 59 -17.65 1.80 -19.92
CA GLY A 59 -18.31 2.76 -19.05
C GLY A 59 -19.84 2.70 -19.15
N PRO A 60 -20.55 3.45 -18.28
CA PRO A 60 -22.00 3.57 -18.33
C PRO A 60 -22.49 4.03 -19.71
N SER A 61 -23.40 3.29 -20.32
CA SER A 61 -23.93 3.58 -21.64
C SER A 61 -25.46 3.52 -21.63
N GLN A 62 -26.07 4.40 -22.43
CA GLN A 62 -27.50 4.35 -22.68
C GLN A 62 -27.89 3.34 -23.81
N HIS A 63 -26.90 2.79 -24.51
CA HIS A 63 -27.08 1.92 -25.67
C HIS A 63 -26.98 0.43 -25.36
N THR A 64 -26.43 0.08 -24.16
CA THR A 64 -26.29 -1.32 -23.75
C THR A 64 -26.90 -1.49 -22.37
N ASP A 65 -27.96 -2.28 -22.27
CA ASP A 65 -28.56 -2.66 -21.00
C ASP A 65 -27.70 -3.77 -20.36
N VAL A 66 -26.98 -3.41 -19.34
CA VAL A 66 -26.11 -4.33 -18.56
C VAL A 66 -26.76 -4.75 -17.25
N SER A 67 -28.02 -4.42 -17.02
CA SER A 67 -28.74 -4.64 -15.75
C SER A 67 -28.85 -6.12 -15.38
N THR A 68 -28.94 -7.00 -16.37
CA THR A 68 -29.06 -8.46 -16.19
C THR A 68 -27.72 -9.19 -16.06
N TYR A 69 -26.60 -8.56 -16.44
CA TYR A 69 -25.29 -9.20 -16.41
C TYR A 69 -24.63 -9.15 -15.03
N SER A 70 -23.77 -10.13 -14.74
CA SER A 70 -23.04 -10.19 -13.48
C SER A 70 -22.05 -9.03 -13.32
N ILE A 71 -21.34 -8.68 -14.39
CA ILE A 71 -20.47 -7.51 -14.46
C ILE A 71 -21.25 -6.37 -15.09
N LYS A 72 -21.48 -5.32 -14.30
CA LYS A 72 -22.13 -4.07 -14.77
C LYS A 72 -21.15 -3.23 -15.59
N SER A 73 -21.51 -1.98 -15.86
CA SER A 73 -20.59 -1.01 -16.48
C SER A 73 -19.30 -0.90 -15.67
N ILE A 74 -18.18 -0.72 -16.35
CA ILE A 74 -16.84 -0.59 -15.75
C ILE A 74 -16.33 0.82 -16.05
N PRO A 75 -16.47 1.77 -15.10
CA PRO A 75 -15.96 3.13 -15.26
C PRO A 75 -14.43 3.17 -15.41
N VAL A 76 -13.94 4.21 -16.08
CA VAL A 76 -12.50 4.51 -16.13
C VAL A 76 -11.92 4.58 -14.71
N ARG A 77 -10.70 4.11 -14.53
CA ARG A 77 -10.00 3.95 -13.25
C ARG A 77 -10.52 2.82 -12.36
N SER A 78 -11.48 2.00 -12.81
CA SER A 78 -11.80 0.78 -12.07
C SER A 78 -10.65 -0.22 -12.13
N LEU A 79 -10.41 -0.92 -11.02
CA LEU A 79 -9.57 -2.11 -11.00
C LEU A 79 -10.46 -3.31 -11.34
N VAL A 80 -10.10 -4.06 -12.38
CA VAL A 80 -10.77 -5.30 -12.75
C VAL A 80 -9.94 -6.52 -12.32
N PHE A 81 -10.62 -7.53 -11.83
CA PHE A 81 -10.04 -8.82 -11.44
C PHE A 81 -10.30 -9.81 -12.58
N VAL A 82 -9.23 -10.17 -13.27
CA VAL A 82 -9.27 -11.06 -14.42
C VAL A 82 -8.80 -12.44 -13.97
N LYS A 83 -9.71 -13.42 -13.93
CA LYS A 83 -9.34 -14.83 -13.74
C LYS A 83 -8.75 -15.34 -15.03
N LEU A 84 -7.52 -15.79 -14.99
CA LEU A 84 -6.80 -16.26 -16.16
C LEU A 84 -7.44 -17.50 -16.78
N MET A 85 -7.32 -17.60 -18.09
CA MET A 85 -7.65 -18.79 -18.84
C MET A 85 -6.64 -19.90 -18.46
N PRO A 86 -7.07 -21.16 -18.34
CA PRO A 86 -6.15 -22.28 -18.12
C PRO A 86 -5.10 -22.39 -19.22
N GLU A 87 -3.87 -22.77 -18.84
CA GLU A 87 -2.77 -23.00 -19.79
C GLU A 87 -2.89 -24.35 -20.50
N ASP A 88 -3.51 -25.34 -19.85
CA ASP A 88 -3.74 -26.65 -20.46
C ASP A 88 -4.79 -26.56 -21.57
N PRO A 89 -4.51 -27.08 -22.79
CA PRO A 89 -5.42 -26.94 -23.92
C PRO A 89 -6.80 -27.61 -23.71
N ALA A 90 -6.86 -28.72 -23.00
CA ALA A 90 -8.13 -29.42 -22.74
C ALA A 90 -8.98 -28.67 -21.69
N GLU A 91 -8.34 -28.10 -20.68
CA GLU A 91 -9.00 -27.24 -19.71
C GLU A 91 -9.44 -25.91 -20.34
N ALA A 92 -8.61 -25.34 -21.23
CA ALA A 92 -8.94 -24.14 -21.98
C ALA A 92 -10.17 -24.33 -22.89
N ASP A 93 -10.28 -25.45 -23.57
CA ASP A 93 -11.47 -25.76 -24.41
C ASP A 93 -12.73 -25.86 -23.55
N GLN A 94 -12.70 -26.58 -22.44
CA GLN A 94 -13.79 -26.62 -21.47
C GLN A 94 -14.13 -25.22 -20.92
N TRP A 95 -13.12 -24.39 -20.66
CA TRP A 95 -13.29 -23.04 -20.19
C TRP A 95 -14.00 -22.19 -21.25
N TYR A 96 -13.60 -22.27 -22.52
CA TYR A 96 -14.30 -21.59 -23.62
C TYR A 96 -15.75 -22.02 -23.73
N GLY A 97 -16.04 -23.31 -23.62
CA GLY A 97 -17.41 -23.85 -23.60
C GLY A 97 -18.26 -23.38 -22.43
N SER A 98 -17.62 -22.90 -21.34
CA SER A 98 -18.31 -22.34 -20.18
C SER A 98 -18.70 -20.86 -20.36
N LEU A 99 -18.10 -20.15 -21.31
CA LEU A 99 -18.39 -18.72 -21.57
C LEU A 99 -19.81 -18.53 -22.09
N ARG A 100 -20.36 -17.35 -21.81
CA ARG A 100 -21.71 -16.97 -22.25
C ARG A 100 -21.70 -15.55 -22.77
N GLU A 101 -22.67 -15.22 -23.61
CA GLU A 101 -22.98 -13.85 -23.98
C GLU A 101 -23.22 -13.01 -22.70
N GLY A 102 -22.66 -11.81 -22.67
CA GLY A 102 -22.67 -10.95 -21.49
C GLY A 102 -21.46 -11.11 -20.58
N ASP A 103 -20.65 -12.17 -20.69
CA ASP A 103 -19.37 -12.26 -20.00
C ASP A 103 -18.40 -11.19 -20.49
N VAL A 104 -17.54 -10.70 -19.61
CA VAL A 104 -16.53 -9.70 -19.94
C VAL A 104 -15.17 -10.37 -19.97
N LEU A 105 -14.49 -10.26 -21.11
CA LEU A 105 -13.16 -10.83 -21.32
C LEU A 105 -12.11 -9.74 -21.43
N THR A 106 -10.92 -10.04 -20.90
CA THR A 106 -9.68 -9.32 -21.20
C THR A 106 -8.89 -10.14 -22.20
N PHE A 107 -8.44 -9.53 -23.28
CA PHE A 107 -7.78 -10.21 -24.39
C PHE A 107 -6.74 -9.31 -25.05
N ARG A 108 -5.78 -9.91 -25.74
CA ARG A 108 -4.86 -9.23 -26.64
C ARG A 108 -5.46 -9.14 -28.02
N TYR A 109 -5.30 -7.99 -28.64
CA TYR A 109 -5.77 -7.75 -29.98
C TYR A 109 -4.75 -6.92 -30.78
N VAL A 110 -4.52 -7.32 -32.01
CA VAL A 110 -3.58 -6.63 -32.91
C VAL A 110 -4.37 -5.78 -33.88
N TYR A 111 -4.19 -4.46 -33.76
CA TYR A 111 -4.56 -3.49 -34.77
C TYR A 111 -3.30 -3.10 -35.58
N THR A 112 -2.79 -1.89 -35.37
CA THR A 112 -1.47 -1.46 -35.85
C THR A 112 -0.38 -1.87 -34.87
N THR A 113 -0.70 -1.91 -33.59
CA THR A 113 0.11 -2.41 -32.48
C THR A 113 -0.72 -3.37 -31.64
N GLN A 114 -0.06 -4.24 -30.90
CA GLN A 114 -0.72 -5.13 -29.96
C GLN A 114 -1.21 -4.33 -28.77
N VAL A 115 -2.51 -4.47 -28.46
CA VAL A 115 -3.16 -3.80 -27.31
C VAL A 115 -3.93 -4.81 -26.47
N THR A 116 -4.04 -4.54 -25.18
CA THR A 116 -4.90 -5.31 -24.27
C THR A 116 -6.22 -4.59 -24.10
N ILE A 117 -7.30 -5.30 -24.38
CA ILE A 117 -8.68 -4.79 -24.38
C ILE A 117 -9.51 -5.57 -23.39
N THR A 118 -10.47 -4.90 -22.76
CA THR A 118 -11.50 -5.53 -21.92
C THR A 118 -12.86 -5.18 -22.48
N HIS A 119 -13.56 -6.16 -23.05
CA HIS A 119 -14.87 -5.97 -23.68
C HIS A 119 -15.83 -7.13 -23.33
N ARG A 120 -17.12 -6.93 -23.62
CA ARG A 120 -18.19 -7.89 -23.38
C ARG A 120 -18.38 -8.81 -24.57
N ILE A 121 -18.63 -10.08 -24.30
CA ILE A 121 -19.06 -11.04 -25.33
C ILE A 121 -20.46 -10.64 -25.80
N THR A 122 -20.56 -10.33 -27.09
CA THR A 122 -21.84 -10.08 -27.77
C THR A 122 -22.38 -11.34 -28.43
N LYS A 123 -21.46 -12.25 -28.86
CA LYS A 123 -21.82 -13.53 -29.44
C LYS A 123 -20.66 -14.52 -29.27
N ILE A 124 -20.99 -15.78 -29.05
CA ILE A 124 -20.05 -16.89 -29.05
C ILE A 124 -20.61 -18.01 -29.90
N THR A 125 -19.79 -18.56 -30.79
CA THR A 125 -20.20 -19.61 -31.71
C THR A 125 -19.17 -20.72 -31.71
N GLU A 126 -19.58 -21.94 -31.35
CA GLU A 126 -18.76 -23.13 -31.50
C GLU A 126 -18.59 -23.49 -32.98
N GLN A 127 -17.36 -23.75 -33.40
CA GLN A 127 -17.06 -24.06 -34.80
C GLN A 127 -17.07 -25.56 -35.06
N LYS A 128 -17.57 -25.95 -36.25
CA LYS A 128 -17.61 -27.37 -36.66
C LYS A 128 -16.22 -28.00 -36.76
N THR A 129 -15.21 -27.19 -36.96
CA THR A 129 -13.80 -27.58 -37.05
C THR A 129 -13.07 -27.64 -35.71
N GLY A 130 -13.80 -27.40 -34.62
CA GLY A 130 -13.27 -27.23 -33.26
C GLY A 130 -12.95 -25.76 -32.94
N GLY A 131 -12.98 -25.44 -31.65
CA GLY A 131 -12.77 -24.08 -31.14
C GLY A 131 -14.00 -23.17 -31.25
N TYR A 132 -13.80 -21.88 -30.95
CA TYR A 132 -14.87 -20.89 -30.80
C TYR A 132 -14.56 -19.61 -31.57
N LEU A 133 -15.59 -19.03 -32.18
CA LEU A 133 -15.58 -17.67 -32.71
C LEU A 133 -16.26 -16.76 -31.68
N ILE A 134 -15.51 -15.82 -31.11
CA ILE A 134 -15.96 -14.93 -30.03
C ILE A 134 -16.00 -13.50 -30.56
N GLU A 135 -17.20 -12.92 -30.59
CA GLU A 135 -17.42 -11.53 -30.94
C GLU A 135 -17.50 -10.71 -29.66
N LEU A 136 -16.72 -9.64 -29.57
CA LEU A 136 -16.61 -8.78 -28.39
C LEU A 136 -16.81 -7.32 -28.78
N ALA A 137 -17.49 -6.58 -27.89
CA ALA A 137 -17.65 -5.14 -28.06
C ALA A 137 -17.70 -4.41 -26.73
N GLY A 138 -17.34 -3.14 -26.74
CA GLY A 138 -17.53 -2.24 -25.60
C GLY A 138 -19.00 -1.94 -25.34
N ASP A 139 -19.37 -1.74 -24.07
CA ASP A 139 -20.73 -1.36 -23.69
C ASP A 139 -21.07 0.08 -24.11
N ASN A 140 -20.06 0.97 -24.05
CA ASN A 140 -20.20 2.37 -24.43
C ASN A 140 -19.95 2.53 -25.93
N LYS A 141 -21.04 2.57 -26.69
CA LYS A 141 -21.01 2.75 -28.15
C LYS A 141 -20.93 4.24 -28.46
N ASN A 142 -19.91 4.65 -29.17
CA ASN A 142 -19.89 5.99 -29.74
C ASN A 142 -20.81 5.98 -30.99
N SER A 143 -21.87 6.78 -30.97
CA SER A 143 -22.91 6.82 -32.03
C SER A 143 -22.35 7.22 -33.40
N GLU A 144 -21.18 7.86 -33.46
CA GLU A 144 -20.58 8.34 -34.72
C GLU A 144 -19.72 7.30 -35.44
N THR A 145 -19.11 6.33 -34.72
CA THR A 145 -18.18 5.36 -35.31
C THR A 145 -18.71 3.94 -35.43
N GLY A 146 -19.93 3.68 -34.96
CA GLY A 146 -20.48 2.33 -34.89
C GLY A 146 -19.77 1.48 -33.81
N GLN A 147 -20.31 0.30 -33.57
CA GLN A 147 -19.71 -0.65 -32.64
C GLN A 147 -18.51 -1.33 -33.32
N LEU A 148 -17.30 -1.08 -32.86
CA LEU A 148 -16.14 -1.86 -33.25
C LEU A 148 -16.22 -3.23 -32.56
N VAL A 149 -16.61 -4.24 -33.36
CA VAL A 149 -16.65 -5.62 -32.92
C VAL A 149 -15.26 -6.23 -33.15
N GLN A 150 -14.64 -6.70 -32.06
CA GLN A 150 -13.43 -7.53 -32.15
C GLN A 150 -13.86 -8.99 -32.25
N VAL A 151 -13.16 -9.72 -33.10
CA VAL A 151 -13.42 -11.15 -33.30
C VAL A 151 -12.16 -11.94 -32.95
N ILE A 152 -12.32 -12.90 -32.05
CA ILE A 152 -11.27 -13.85 -31.69
C ILE A 152 -11.69 -15.22 -32.20
N ASP A 153 -10.85 -15.83 -33.02
CA ASP A 153 -10.98 -17.18 -33.49
C ASP A 153 -10.00 -18.07 -32.72
N THR A 154 -10.52 -18.93 -31.87
CA THR A 154 -9.69 -19.81 -31.02
C THR A 154 -9.21 -21.05 -31.75
N ALA A 155 -9.76 -21.36 -32.93
CA ALA A 155 -9.30 -22.48 -33.78
C ALA A 155 -7.99 -22.16 -34.55
N VAL A 156 -7.63 -20.88 -34.65
CA VAL A 156 -6.38 -20.48 -35.38
C VAL A 156 -5.17 -20.71 -34.49
N PRO A 157 -4.27 -21.64 -34.84
CA PRO A 157 -3.08 -21.88 -34.07
C PRO A 157 -2.18 -20.63 -34.01
N ASN A 158 -1.64 -20.34 -32.83
CA ASN A 158 -0.77 -19.16 -32.60
C ASN A 158 -1.41 -17.82 -32.98
N ASN A 159 -2.72 -17.71 -32.84
CA ASN A 159 -3.42 -16.46 -33.10
C ASN A 159 -2.83 -15.34 -32.21
N PRO A 160 -2.34 -14.22 -32.78
CA PRO A 160 -1.85 -13.10 -31.99
C PRO A 160 -2.99 -12.45 -31.17
N ASN A 161 -4.23 -12.62 -31.63
CA ASN A 161 -5.43 -12.20 -30.91
C ASN A 161 -5.89 -13.34 -30.01
N HIS A 162 -5.67 -13.23 -28.71
CA HIS A 162 -6.00 -14.32 -27.78
C HIS A 162 -6.57 -13.79 -26.47
N VAL A 163 -7.41 -14.63 -25.84
CA VAL A 163 -8.01 -14.32 -24.55
C VAL A 163 -6.98 -14.48 -23.43
N ILE A 164 -6.91 -13.49 -22.54
CA ILE A 164 -6.12 -13.56 -21.32
C ILE A 164 -6.94 -14.19 -20.20
N GLY A 165 -8.19 -13.78 -20.07
CA GLY A 165 -9.07 -14.31 -19.04
C GLY A 165 -10.42 -13.59 -18.95
N LYS A 166 -11.24 -14.03 -18.00
CA LYS A 166 -12.59 -13.52 -17.73
C LYS A 166 -12.57 -12.58 -16.52
N VAL A 167 -13.22 -11.43 -16.66
CA VAL A 167 -13.43 -10.49 -15.55
C VAL A 167 -14.45 -11.10 -14.59
N THR A 168 -14.05 -11.26 -13.34
CA THR A 168 -14.88 -11.82 -12.28
C THR A 168 -15.37 -10.79 -11.29
N GLY A 169 -14.78 -9.59 -11.30
CA GLY A 169 -15.18 -8.51 -10.42
C GLY A 169 -14.48 -7.20 -10.76
N GLN A 170 -14.96 -6.12 -10.15
CA GLN A 170 -14.37 -4.79 -10.29
C GLN A 170 -14.44 -4.02 -8.97
N ALA A 171 -13.50 -3.11 -8.76
CA ALA A 171 -13.45 -2.24 -7.59
C ALA A 171 -13.02 -0.82 -8.01
N TYR A 172 -13.97 0.11 -8.05
CA TYR A 172 -13.70 1.49 -8.46
C TYR A 172 -12.75 2.22 -7.51
N LEU A 173 -13.01 2.16 -6.19
CA LEU A 173 -12.19 2.86 -5.20
C LEU A 173 -10.73 2.36 -5.20
N LEU A 174 -10.54 1.04 -5.25
CA LEU A 174 -9.19 0.47 -5.32
C LEU A 174 -8.49 0.86 -6.63
N GLY A 175 -9.19 0.82 -7.73
CA GLY A 175 -8.65 1.23 -9.03
C GLY A 175 -8.31 2.72 -9.07
N ALA A 176 -9.11 3.59 -8.46
CA ALA A 176 -8.83 5.02 -8.35
C ALA A 176 -7.54 5.28 -7.53
N ILE A 177 -7.36 4.57 -6.41
CA ILE A 177 -6.14 4.66 -5.60
C ILE A 177 -4.92 4.16 -6.39
N VAL A 178 -5.02 2.98 -7.04
CA VAL A 178 -3.93 2.43 -7.86
C VAL A 178 -3.62 3.36 -9.03
N SER A 179 -4.62 3.88 -9.73
CA SER A 179 -4.46 4.84 -10.82
C SER A 179 -3.75 6.13 -10.36
N LEU A 180 -4.05 6.60 -9.14
CA LEU A 180 -3.38 7.75 -8.55
C LEU A 180 -1.92 7.43 -8.21
N LEU A 181 -1.66 6.24 -7.63
CA LEU A 181 -0.30 5.78 -7.31
C LEU A 181 0.58 5.60 -8.55
N MET A 182 0.00 5.23 -9.68
CA MET A 182 0.74 5.13 -10.97
C MET A 182 1.19 6.49 -11.51
N GLN A 183 0.64 7.59 -10.99
CA GLN A 183 1.08 8.95 -11.34
C GLN A 183 2.20 9.41 -10.39
N PRO A 184 3.26 10.08 -10.88
CA PRO A 184 4.34 10.55 -10.01
C PRO A 184 3.87 11.42 -8.83
N ALA A 185 2.92 12.33 -9.08
CA ALA A 185 2.34 13.19 -8.04
C ALA A 185 1.59 12.38 -6.99
N GLY A 186 0.87 11.34 -7.39
CA GLY A 186 0.14 10.45 -6.46
C GLY A 186 1.09 9.62 -5.60
N THR A 187 2.17 9.11 -6.18
CA THR A 187 3.21 8.38 -5.44
C THR A 187 3.85 9.28 -4.37
N VAL A 188 4.19 10.52 -4.72
CA VAL A 188 4.72 11.49 -3.75
C VAL A 188 3.72 11.77 -2.64
N LEU A 189 2.47 12.04 -2.98
CA LEU A 189 1.43 12.40 -2.00
C LEU A 189 1.05 11.24 -1.08
N LEU A 190 0.88 10.04 -1.62
CA LEU A 190 0.34 8.90 -0.88
C LEU A 190 1.40 8.04 -0.20
N ILE A 191 2.65 8.07 -0.65
CA ILE A 191 3.72 7.26 -0.10
C ILE A 191 4.82 8.13 0.51
N ILE A 192 5.47 8.99 -0.28
CA ILE A 192 6.68 9.71 0.15
C ILE A 192 6.35 10.69 1.27
N LEU A 193 5.30 11.49 1.12
CA LEU A 193 4.94 12.51 2.11
C LEU A 193 4.57 11.92 3.47
N PRO A 194 3.70 10.90 3.61
CA PRO A 194 3.43 10.26 4.90
C PRO A 194 4.69 9.63 5.51
N CYS A 195 5.51 8.94 4.72
CA CYS A 195 6.77 8.38 5.22
C CYS A 195 7.71 9.46 5.76
N ALA A 196 7.86 10.57 5.04
CA ALA A 196 8.70 11.69 5.49
C ALA A 196 8.19 12.30 6.80
N ILE A 197 6.88 12.47 6.94
CA ILE A 197 6.26 12.97 8.18
C ILE A 197 6.52 12.01 9.35
N ILE A 198 6.35 10.70 9.15
CA ILE A 198 6.58 9.68 10.17
C ILE A 198 8.05 9.70 10.61
N ILE A 199 9.00 9.71 9.67
CA ILE A 199 10.43 9.78 9.98
C ILE A 199 10.75 11.04 10.78
N LEU A 200 10.21 12.19 10.39
CA LEU A 200 10.41 13.44 11.11
C LEU A 200 9.90 13.38 12.55
N LEU A 201 8.71 12.80 12.75
CA LEU A 201 8.14 12.63 14.09
C LEU A 201 9.00 11.71 14.98
N GLU A 202 9.52 10.60 14.43
CA GLU A 202 10.40 9.69 15.16
C GLU A 202 11.75 10.36 15.49
N VAL A 203 12.34 11.12 14.57
CA VAL A 203 13.55 11.89 14.84
C VAL A 203 13.34 12.89 15.99
N ILE A 204 12.22 13.63 15.98
CA ILE A 204 11.88 14.56 17.06
C ILE A 204 11.72 13.83 18.40
N LYS A 205 11.12 12.64 18.41
CA LYS A 205 10.95 11.81 19.61
C LYS A 205 12.31 11.40 20.19
N VAL A 206 13.20 10.88 19.34
CA VAL A 206 14.57 10.48 19.73
C VAL A 206 15.35 11.68 20.29
N LEU A 207 15.30 12.83 19.62
CA LEU A 207 16.01 14.03 20.10
C LEU A 207 15.48 14.51 21.47
N LYS A 208 14.19 14.41 21.73
CA LYS A 208 13.61 14.74 23.04
C LYS A 208 14.11 13.79 24.13
N THR A 209 14.10 12.47 23.86
CA THR A 209 14.58 11.47 24.81
C THR A 209 16.05 11.71 25.16
N LEU A 210 16.92 11.93 24.17
CA LEU A 210 18.33 12.25 24.38
C LEU A 210 18.54 13.54 25.18
N THR A 211 17.67 14.54 24.97
CA THR A 211 17.74 15.80 25.73
C THR A 211 17.31 15.62 27.19
N GLU A 212 16.30 14.79 27.43
CA GLU A 212 15.84 14.46 28.79
C GLU A 212 16.90 13.64 29.56
N GLU A 213 17.53 12.65 28.93
CA GLU A 213 18.63 11.88 29.51
C GLU A 213 19.81 12.76 29.87
N LYS A 214 20.22 13.70 29.00
CA LYS A 214 21.29 14.66 29.32
C LYS A 214 20.97 15.56 30.51
N LYS A 215 19.69 16.02 30.60
CA LYS A 215 19.26 16.83 31.74
C LYS A 215 19.25 16.05 33.03
N GLU A 216 18.89 14.77 32.99
CA GLU A 216 18.88 13.91 34.16
C GLU A 216 20.31 13.61 34.66
N GLN A 217 21.25 13.33 33.74
CA GLN A 217 22.66 13.20 34.04
C GLN A 217 23.25 14.49 34.65
N GLN A 218 22.89 15.66 34.11
CA GLN A 218 23.34 16.94 34.68
C GLN A 218 22.78 17.20 36.08
N ARG A 219 21.54 16.80 36.35
CA ARG A 219 20.93 16.88 37.68
C ARG A 219 21.64 15.97 38.67
N GLN A 220 21.90 14.73 38.30
CA GLN A 220 22.61 13.77 39.13
C GLN A 220 24.04 14.26 39.49
N GLN A 221 24.76 14.79 38.47
CA GLN A 221 26.08 15.38 38.71
C GLN A 221 26.04 16.62 39.63
N GLN A 222 25.00 17.41 39.53
CA GLN A 222 24.82 18.57 40.39
C GLN A 222 24.50 18.17 41.83
N GLU A 223 23.59 17.20 42.01
CA GLU A 223 23.26 16.65 43.33
C GLU A 223 24.49 16.01 44.01
N GLU A 224 25.31 15.29 43.23
CA GLU A 224 26.55 14.69 43.76
C GLU A 224 27.55 15.75 44.23
N LYS A 225 27.75 16.83 43.45
CA LYS A 225 28.57 17.97 43.84
C LYS A 225 28.03 18.72 45.06
N ASP A 226 26.73 18.92 45.12
CA ASP A 226 26.09 19.59 46.25
C ASP A 226 26.24 18.76 47.54
N ASN A 227 26.13 17.44 47.49
CA ASN A 227 26.37 16.52 48.61
C ASN A 227 27.85 16.51 49.03
N GLU A 228 28.81 16.48 48.08
CA GLU A 228 30.23 16.60 48.37
C GLU A 228 30.57 17.93 49.08
N LEU A 229 29.98 19.01 48.61
CA LEU A 229 30.15 20.35 49.18
C LEU A 229 29.58 20.45 50.61
N GLU A 230 28.46 19.81 50.85
CA GLU A 230 27.86 19.74 52.19
C GLU A 230 28.70 18.89 53.13
N GLU A 231 29.26 17.76 52.68
CA GLU A 231 30.18 16.92 53.48
C GLU A 231 31.48 17.68 53.81
N LEU A 232 32.05 18.39 52.83
CA LEU A 232 33.24 19.23 53.07
C LEU A 232 32.96 20.36 54.10
N ARG A 233 31.83 21.02 54.00
CA ARG A 233 31.41 22.06 54.97
C ARG A 233 31.26 21.48 56.37
N ARG A 234 30.70 20.28 56.48
CA ARG A 234 30.58 19.60 57.78
C ARG A 234 31.92 19.25 58.38
N LYS A 235 32.88 18.72 57.57
CA LYS A 235 34.25 18.43 58.04
C LYS A 235 34.99 19.71 58.47
N LEU A 236 34.78 20.80 57.73
CA LEU A 236 35.40 22.09 58.06
C LEU A 236 34.86 22.64 59.39
N ALA A 237 33.56 22.61 59.60
CA ALA A 237 32.93 23.03 60.86
C ALA A 237 33.39 22.15 62.07
N GLU A 238 33.61 20.85 61.83
CA GLU A 238 34.17 19.94 62.86
C GLU A 238 35.64 20.30 63.23
N LEU A 239 36.46 20.63 62.20
CA LEU A 239 37.87 21.08 62.46
C LEU A 239 37.91 22.42 63.14
N GLU A 240 37.15 23.40 62.77
CA GLU A 240 37.03 24.71 63.44
C GLU A 240 36.58 24.55 64.91
N GLY A 241 35.66 23.63 65.15
CA GLY A 241 35.20 23.30 66.52
C GLY A 241 36.28 22.68 67.37
N ARG A 242 37.13 21.83 66.81
CA ARG A 242 38.28 21.22 67.48
C ARG A 242 39.36 22.25 67.75
N GLU A 243 39.67 23.16 66.85
CA GLU A 243 40.64 24.23 66.97
C GLU A 243 40.23 25.21 68.11
N LYS A 244 38.95 25.62 68.14
CA LYS A 244 38.42 26.46 69.23
C LYS A 244 38.46 25.76 70.62
N ALA A 245 38.25 24.44 70.64
CA ALA A 245 38.33 23.68 71.88
C ALA A 245 39.77 23.53 72.37
N ALA A 246 40.76 23.42 71.47
CA ALA A 246 42.20 23.37 71.80
C ALA A 246 42.70 24.73 72.34
N ASP A 247 42.33 25.83 71.69
CA ASP A 247 42.69 27.21 72.10
C ASP A 247 42.06 27.56 73.48
N HIS A 248 40.90 27.02 73.81
CA HIS A 248 40.24 27.22 75.11
C HIS A 248 40.90 26.36 76.23
N THR A 249 41.66 25.28 75.91
CA THR A 249 42.39 24.48 76.86
C THR A 249 43.77 25.06 77.17
N GLU A 250 44.47 25.62 76.15
CA GLU A 250 45.73 26.32 76.33
C GLU A 250 45.60 27.59 77.21
N SER A 251 44.53 28.38 76.95
CA SER A 251 44.22 29.58 77.74
C SER A 251 43.93 29.32 79.22
N LYS A 252 43.58 28.10 79.61
CA LYS A 252 43.33 27.69 81.00
C LYS A 252 44.54 27.13 81.72
N GLU A 253 45.54 26.74 80.94
CA GLU A 253 46.85 26.28 81.55
C GLU A 253 47.82 27.44 81.87
N GLU A 254 47.69 28.55 81.15
CA GLU A 254 48.46 29.79 81.43
C GLU A 254 47.96 30.59 82.65
N GLU A 255 46.79 30.32 83.22
CA GLU A 255 46.19 31.02 84.35
C GLU A 255 46.42 30.24 85.69
N LYS A 256 47.29 29.29 85.77
CA LYS A 256 47.64 28.51 86.97
C LYS A 256 49.11 28.71 87.31
#